data_c13d2ba463656a139c8a97067cf6a9c6
#
_entry.id   c13d2ba463656a139c8a97067cf6a9c6
#
_cell.length_a   1.000
_cell.length_b   1.000
_cell.length_c   1.000
_cell.angle_alpha   90.00
_cell.angle_beta   90.00
_cell.angle_gamma   90.00
#
_symmetry.space_group_name_H-M   'P 1'
#
loop_
_entity.id
_entity.type
_entity.pdbx_description
1 polymer ?
#
loop_
_entity_poly.entity_id
_entity_poly.type
_entity_poly.pdbx_seq_one_letter_code
_entity_poly.pdbx_strand_id
1 'polypeptide(L)'
;MVVGYGGSTVKELTGATSKVSGENIEKMNLSRMDQALQGQVSGVNVTTNSGSPGGSANIRIRGISTFGDNDPLILVDGIVYDSEGLNALNPSDIKSINVLKDATAGIYGVRAANGVIIVETKNGSMNSKPKFEYTAYYGMQQTARK
;
A
#
# COMPACT_ATOMS: atom_id res chain seq x y z
N MET A 1 -14.41 6.13 2.82
CA MET A 1 -13.69 4.87 2.63
C MET A 1 -14.70 3.80 2.24
N VAL A 2 -14.46 3.10 1.14
CA VAL A 2 -15.32 1.98 0.71
C VAL A 2 -14.68 0.71 1.26
N VAL A 3 -15.44 -0.07 2.02
CA VAL A 3 -14.99 -1.33 2.61
C VAL A 3 -15.96 -2.42 2.17
N GLY A 4 -15.47 -3.40 1.42
CA GLY A 4 -16.31 -4.46 0.86
C GLY A 4 -17.38 -3.91 -0.10
N TYR A 5 -18.62 -4.38 0.00
CA TYR A 5 -19.75 -3.98 -0.84
C TYR A 5 -20.50 -2.72 -0.36
N GLY A 6 -19.94 -1.97 0.59
CA GLY A 6 -20.57 -0.77 1.15
C GLY A 6 -19.58 0.32 1.53
N GLY A 7 -20.05 1.55 1.66
CA GLY A 7 -19.29 2.66 2.22
C GLY A 7 -19.46 2.69 3.73
N SER A 8 -18.37 2.59 4.49
CA SER A 8 -18.37 2.79 5.94
C SER A 8 -17.54 4.01 6.31
N THR A 9 -17.97 4.74 7.33
CA THR A 9 -17.16 5.81 7.89
C THR A 9 -16.05 5.22 8.77
N VAL A 10 -14.92 5.94 8.90
CA VAL A 10 -13.80 5.49 9.74
C VAL A 10 -14.22 5.25 11.20
N LYS A 11 -15.29 5.91 11.67
CA LYS A 11 -15.84 5.73 13.02
C LYS A 11 -16.58 4.40 13.21
N GLU A 12 -17.04 3.79 12.13
CA GLU A 12 -17.78 2.50 12.18
C GLU A 12 -16.85 1.30 12.14
N LEU A 13 -15.57 1.50 11.85
CA LEU A 13 -14.56 0.47 11.85
C LEU A 13 -14.05 0.24 13.28
N THR A 14 -14.48 -0.86 13.89
CA THR A 14 -14.08 -1.26 15.25
C THR A 14 -12.69 -1.88 15.35
N GLY A 15 -12.04 -2.15 14.21
CA GLY A 15 -10.72 -2.79 14.14
C GLY A 15 -9.55 -1.79 14.03
N ALA A 16 -8.33 -2.27 14.28
CA ALA A 16 -7.12 -1.48 14.13
C ALA A 16 -6.84 -1.16 12.67
N THR A 17 -7.13 0.08 12.28
CA THR A 17 -6.87 0.60 10.93
C THR A 17 -5.80 1.68 10.97
N SER A 18 -4.99 1.75 9.93
CA SER A 18 -4.03 2.84 9.74
C SER A 18 -4.18 3.40 8.34
N LYS A 19 -4.17 4.73 8.23
CA LYS A 19 -4.31 5.43 6.95
C LYS A 19 -3.06 6.25 6.67
N VAL A 20 -2.53 6.13 5.45
CA VAL A 20 -1.48 6.99 4.90
C VAL A 20 -2.10 7.81 3.78
N SER A 21 -1.93 9.14 3.83
CA SER A 21 -2.43 10.02 2.77
C SER A 21 -1.45 10.07 1.59
N GLY A 22 -1.97 10.23 0.38
CA GLY A 22 -1.16 10.39 -0.82
C GLY A 22 -0.19 11.57 -0.75
N GLU A 23 -0.60 12.68 -0.13
CA GLU A 23 0.27 13.84 0.08
C GLU A 23 1.56 13.52 0.85
N ASN A 24 1.46 12.64 1.85
CA ASN A 24 2.64 12.20 2.61
C ASN A 24 3.55 11.33 1.74
N ILE A 25 2.96 10.49 0.89
CA ILE A 25 3.69 9.62 -0.04
C ILE A 25 4.45 10.46 -1.07
N GLU A 26 3.78 11.45 -1.65
CA GLU A 26 4.40 12.36 -2.64
C GLU A 26 5.61 13.12 -2.06
N LYS A 27 5.50 13.60 -0.83
CA LYS A 27 6.60 14.33 -0.15
C LYS A 27 7.85 13.48 0.08
N MET A 28 7.70 12.17 0.09
CA MET A 28 8.82 11.25 0.33
C MET A 28 9.65 10.96 -0.91
N ASN A 29 9.20 11.39 -2.11
CA ASN A 29 9.87 11.15 -3.41
C ASN A 29 10.32 9.69 -3.59
N LEU A 30 9.43 8.76 -3.27
CA LEU A 30 9.71 7.33 -3.32
C LEU A 30 9.61 6.81 -4.75
N SER A 31 10.50 5.90 -5.10
CA SER A 31 10.47 5.21 -6.39
C SER A 31 9.58 3.96 -6.38
N ARG A 32 9.15 3.50 -5.18
CA ARG A 32 8.39 2.25 -5.02
C ARG A 32 7.35 2.35 -3.91
N MET A 33 6.24 1.65 -4.11
CA MET A 33 5.11 1.66 -3.17
C MET A 33 5.38 0.92 -1.85
N ASP A 34 6.19 -0.14 -1.88
CA ASP A 34 6.59 -0.87 -0.67
C ASP A 34 7.33 0.03 0.33
N GLN A 35 8.17 0.95 -0.17
CA GLN A 35 8.87 1.93 0.65
C GLN A 35 7.92 2.94 1.30
N ALA A 36 6.79 3.25 0.65
CA ALA A 36 5.79 4.15 1.20
C ALA A 36 5.10 3.61 2.45
N LEU A 37 5.06 2.30 2.62
CA LEU A 37 4.49 1.65 3.81
C LEU A 37 5.50 1.53 4.95
N GLN A 38 6.81 1.52 4.62
CA GLN A 38 7.87 1.33 5.59
C GLN A 38 7.94 2.50 6.57
N GLY A 39 7.74 2.23 7.85
CA GLY A 39 7.81 3.25 8.91
C GLY A 39 6.58 4.18 9.00
N GLN A 40 5.66 4.16 8.04
CA GLN A 40 4.45 5.01 8.06
C GLN A 40 3.27 4.33 8.78
N VAL A 41 3.27 2.99 8.78
CA VAL A 41 2.18 2.22 9.37
C VAL A 41 2.72 1.34 10.48
N SER A 42 2.28 1.57 11.72
CA SER A 42 2.67 0.72 12.85
C SER A 42 2.21 -0.72 12.62
N GLY A 43 3.07 -1.71 12.93
CA GLY A 43 2.77 -3.13 12.74
C GLY A 43 2.85 -3.64 11.29
N VAL A 44 3.26 -2.81 10.33
CA VAL A 44 3.65 -3.24 8.99
C VAL A 44 5.17 -3.33 8.92
N ASN A 45 5.66 -4.51 8.58
CA ASN A 45 7.07 -4.77 8.38
C ASN A 45 7.32 -4.99 6.88
N VAL A 46 8.22 -4.19 6.32
CA VAL A 46 8.65 -4.31 4.93
C VAL A 46 10.10 -4.74 4.94
N THR A 47 10.37 -5.94 4.45
CA THR A 47 11.71 -6.50 4.35
C THR A 47 12.10 -6.73 2.91
N THR A 48 13.23 -6.19 2.50
CA THR A 48 13.80 -6.45 1.16
C THR A 48 14.68 -7.68 1.23
N ASN A 49 14.45 -8.64 0.35
CA ASN A 49 15.23 -9.91 0.33
C ASN A 49 16.64 -9.69 -0.25
N SER A 50 16.85 -8.64 -1.01
CA SER A 50 18.15 -8.30 -1.57
C SER A 50 18.33 -6.80 -1.68
N GLY A 51 19.58 -6.31 -1.65
CA GLY A 51 19.92 -4.93 -1.94
C GLY A 51 19.92 -4.59 -3.44
N SER A 52 19.47 -5.52 -4.29
CA SER A 52 19.43 -5.30 -5.74
C SER A 52 18.40 -4.23 -6.09
N PRO A 53 18.73 -3.29 -6.97
CA PRO A 53 17.75 -2.35 -7.51
C PRO A 53 16.56 -3.11 -8.15
N GLY A 54 15.34 -2.73 -7.80
CA GLY A 54 14.14 -3.38 -8.32
C GLY A 54 13.74 -4.70 -7.64
N GLY A 55 14.51 -5.19 -6.65
CA GLY A 55 14.15 -6.40 -5.90
C GLY A 55 12.81 -6.26 -5.19
N SER A 56 11.96 -7.29 -5.21
CA SER A 56 10.68 -7.31 -4.49
C SER A 56 10.90 -7.26 -2.97
N ALA A 57 10.02 -6.56 -2.26
CA ALA A 57 9.98 -6.57 -0.81
C ALA A 57 8.83 -7.44 -0.32
N ASN A 58 9.06 -8.14 0.79
CA ASN A 58 8.01 -8.85 1.51
C ASN A 58 7.34 -7.88 2.48
N ILE A 59 6.04 -7.73 2.34
CA ILE A 59 5.21 -6.91 3.22
C ILE A 59 4.50 -7.86 4.18
N ARG A 60 4.64 -7.62 5.48
CA ARG A 60 3.97 -8.40 6.52
C ARG A 60 3.26 -7.49 7.50
N ILE A 61 2.04 -7.88 7.87
CA ILE A 61 1.27 -7.18 8.88
C ILE A 61 1.27 -8.03 10.15
N ARG A 62 1.78 -7.44 11.27
CA ARG A 62 1.89 -8.09 12.59
C ARG A 62 2.78 -9.34 12.66
N GLY A 63 3.62 -9.58 11.66
CA GLY A 63 4.58 -10.68 11.66
C GLY A 63 4.07 -11.95 10.99
N ILE A 64 4.60 -13.09 11.41
CA ILE A 64 4.28 -14.41 10.85
C ILE A 64 3.14 -15.00 11.67
N SER A 65 2.00 -15.24 11.06
CA SER A 65 0.80 -15.81 11.68
C SER A 65 0.61 -17.30 11.35
N THR A 66 1.17 -17.77 10.23
CA THR A 66 1.02 -19.14 9.74
C THR A 66 2.33 -19.69 9.20
N PHE A 67 2.43 -21.03 9.09
CA PHE A 67 3.55 -21.70 8.40
C PHE A 67 3.47 -21.60 6.86
N GLY A 68 2.36 -21.09 6.31
CA GLY A 68 2.15 -20.93 4.88
C GLY A 68 2.45 -19.51 4.41
N ASP A 69 1.66 -19.06 3.45
CA ASP A 69 1.72 -17.71 2.91
C ASP A 69 1.28 -16.69 3.98
N ASN A 70 2.14 -15.71 4.25
CA ASN A 70 1.89 -14.63 5.21
C ASN A 70 1.73 -13.26 4.54
N ASP A 71 1.60 -13.22 3.23
CA ASP A 71 1.41 -11.97 2.50
C ASP A 71 0.00 -11.40 2.77
N PRO A 72 -0.12 -10.09 2.96
CA PRO A 72 -1.42 -9.46 3.11
C PRO A 72 -2.18 -9.45 1.79
N LEU A 73 -3.51 -9.41 1.86
CA LEU A 73 -4.35 -9.18 0.69
C LEU A 73 -4.20 -7.72 0.24
N ILE A 74 -3.80 -7.50 -1.00
CA ILE A 74 -3.66 -6.16 -1.58
C ILE A 74 -4.83 -5.89 -2.52
N LEU A 75 -5.52 -4.78 -2.29
CA LEU A 75 -6.63 -4.30 -3.11
C LEU A 75 -6.30 -2.92 -3.66
N VAL A 76 -6.33 -2.79 -4.98
CA VAL A 76 -6.18 -1.48 -5.66
C VAL A 76 -7.52 -1.17 -6.32
N ASP A 77 -8.17 -0.13 -5.87
CA ASP A 77 -9.52 0.28 -6.31
C ASP A 77 -10.54 -0.88 -6.31
N GLY A 78 -10.40 -1.79 -5.33
CA GLY A 78 -11.26 -2.96 -5.16
C GLY A 78 -10.85 -4.22 -5.96
N ILE A 79 -9.78 -4.15 -6.76
CA ILE A 79 -9.23 -5.27 -7.52
C ILE A 79 -8.06 -5.88 -6.74
N VAL A 80 -7.99 -7.21 -6.71
CA VAL A 80 -6.89 -7.93 -6.03
C VAL A 80 -5.61 -7.83 -6.85
N TYR A 81 -4.55 -7.39 -6.20
CA TYR A 81 -3.20 -7.31 -6.74
C TYR A 81 -2.24 -8.17 -5.90
N ASP A 82 -1.11 -8.50 -6.49
CA ASP A 82 0.06 -9.07 -5.79
C ASP A 82 1.06 -7.97 -5.40
N SER A 83 2.13 -8.36 -4.72
CA SER A 83 3.18 -7.43 -4.29
C SER A 83 3.93 -6.80 -5.46
N GLU A 84 4.05 -7.49 -6.59
CA GLU A 84 4.68 -6.97 -7.81
C GLU A 84 3.79 -5.93 -8.47
N GLY A 85 2.49 -6.21 -8.58
CA GLY A 85 1.50 -5.29 -9.12
C GLY A 85 1.38 -4.02 -8.26
N LEU A 86 1.50 -4.11 -6.93
CA LEU A 86 1.56 -2.95 -6.06
C LEU A 86 2.77 -2.05 -6.38
N ASN A 87 3.94 -2.65 -6.61
CA ASN A 87 5.16 -1.91 -6.89
C ASN A 87 5.21 -1.32 -8.31
N ALA A 88 4.37 -1.80 -9.22
CA ALA A 88 4.19 -1.22 -10.55
C ALA A 88 3.39 0.09 -10.54
N LEU A 89 2.67 0.38 -9.44
CA LEU A 89 1.92 1.62 -9.31
C LEU A 89 2.85 2.83 -9.10
N ASN A 90 2.50 3.93 -9.74
CA ASN A 90 3.20 5.19 -9.50
C ASN A 90 2.72 5.78 -8.16
N PRO A 91 3.63 6.06 -7.20
CA PRO A 91 3.27 6.67 -5.92
C PRO A 91 2.51 8.00 -6.07
N SER A 92 2.75 8.75 -7.14
CA SER A 92 2.05 10.02 -7.42
C SER A 92 0.56 9.84 -7.74
N ASP A 93 0.15 8.66 -8.20
CA ASP A 93 -1.24 8.38 -8.56
C ASP A 93 -2.06 7.91 -7.36
N ILE A 94 -1.45 7.75 -6.20
CA ILE A 94 -2.11 7.28 -5.01
C ILE A 94 -2.79 8.43 -4.27
N LYS A 95 -4.07 8.22 -3.95
CA LYS A 95 -4.86 9.11 -3.12
C LYS A 95 -4.73 8.78 -1.64
N SER A 96 -4.82 7.50 -1.30
CA SER A 96 -4.65 7.02 0.07
C SER A 96 -4.36 5.52 0.13
N ILE A 97 -3.67 5.11 1.19
CA ILE A 97 -3.48 3.70 1.54
C ILE A 97 -4.11 3.47 2.90
N ASN A 98 -4.97 2.47 3.00
CA ASN A 98 -5.60 2.05 4.24
C ASN A 98 -5.15 0.62 4.56
N VAL A 99 -4.65 0.41 5.77
CA VAL A 99 -4.20 -0.91 6.22
C VAL A 99 -5.14 -1.40 7.31
N LEU A 100 -5.81 -2.52 7.05
CA LEU A 100 -6.70 -3.23 7.96
C LEU A 100 -5.91 -4.37 8.60
N LYS A 101 -5.75 -4.34 9.92
CA LYS A 101 -4.86 -5.27 10.63
C LYS A 101 -5.59 -6.40 11.34
N ASP A 102 -6.91 -6.26 11.56
CA ASP A 102 -7.69 -7.14 12.43
C ASP A 102 -9.01 -7.62 11.78
N ALA A 103 -9.98 -7.92 12.64
CA ALA A 103 -11.30 -8.43 12.31
C ALA A 103 -12.03 -7.66 11.20
N THR A 104 -11.72 -6.38 10.98
CA THR A 104 -12.22 -5.62 9.84
C THR A 104 -11.75 -6.17 8.49
N ALA A 105 -10.64 -6.91 8.48
CA ALA A 105 -10.18 -7.64 7.30
C ALA A 105 -11.08 -8.86 6.99
N GLY A 106 -11.81 -9.37 7.98
CA GLY A 106 -12.67 -10.56 7.83
C GLY A 106 -13.77 -10.44 6.79
N ILE A 107 -14.21 -9.22 6.44
CA ILE A 107 -15.15 -9.01 5.32
C ILE A 107 -14.57 -9.44 3.96
N TYR A 108 -13.26 -9.56 3.84
CA TYR A 108 -12.57 -10.02 2.64
C TYR A 108 -12.28 -11.53 2.65
N GLY A 109 -12.80 -12.26 3.67
CA GLY A 109 -12.71 -13.71 3.79
C GLY A 109 -11.35 -14.21 4.29
N VAL A 110 -11.11 -15.51 4.12
CA VAL A 110 -9.91 -16.21 4.66
C VAL A 110 -8.60 -15.64 4.10
N ARG A 111 -8.60 -15.16 2.86
CA ARG A 111 -7.41 -14.55 2.23
C ARG A 111 -6.93 -13.29 2.94
N ALA A 112 -7.79 -12.66 3.72
CA ALA A 112 -7.48 -11.46 4.48
C ALA A 112 -7.01 -11.75 5.92
N ALA A 113 -6.78 -13.01 6.28
CA ALA A 113 -6.34 -13.40 7.62
C ALA A 113 -5.02 -12.74 8.04
N ASN A 114 -4.14 -12.47 7.08
CA ASN A 114 -2.86 -11.80 7.28
C ASN A 114 -2.96 -10.25 7.18
N GLY A 115 -4.18 -9.71 7.16
CA GLY A 115 -4.46 -8.30 6.98
C GLY A 115 -4.75 -7.90 5.53
N VAL A 116 -5.23 -6.68 5.34
CA VAL A 116 -5.59 -6.13 4.03
C VAL A 116 -4.96 -4.76 3.84
N ILE A 117 -4.35 -4.55 2.68
CA ILE A 117 -3.86 -3.24 2.22
C ILE A 117 -4.81 -2.76 1.12
N ILE A 118 -5.50 -1.66 1.36
CA ILE A 118 -6.40 -1.05 0.40
C ILE A 118 -5.75 0.22 -0.13
N VAL A 119 -5.50 0.24 -1.41
CA VAL A 119 -4.95 1.39 -2.13
C VAL A 119 -6.08 2.04 -2.93
N GLU A 120 -6.29 3.31 -2.70
CA GLU A 120 -7.20 4.15 -3.48
C GLU A 120 -6.37 5.04 -4.40
N THR A 121 -6.63 5.00 -5.70
CA THR A 121 -5.97 5.87 -6.66
C THR A 121 -6.69 7.20 -6.81
N LYS A 122 -6.02 8.18 -7.39
CA LYS A 122 -6.62 9.48 -7.71
C LYS A 122 -7.57 9.33 -8.88
N ASN A 123 -8.83 9.65 -8.67
CA ASN A 123 -9.85 9.63 -9.71
C ASN A 123 -10.06 11.04 -10.27
N GLY A 124 -10.26 11.13 -11.56
CA GLY A 124 -10.70 12.36 -12.21
C GLY A 124 -12.12 12.75 -11.76
N SER A 125 -12.41 14.05 -11.77
CA SER A 125 -13.76 14.57 -11.54
C SER A 125 -14.36 15.07 -12.86
N MET A 126 -15.63 14.74 -13.12
CA MET A 126 -16.32 15.09 -14.38
C MET A 126 -16.38 16.59 -14.67
N ASN A 127 -16.23 17.44 -13.63
CA ASN A 127 -16.29 18.91 -13.77
C ASN A 127 -14.97 19.61 -13.43
N SER A 128 -13.87 18.90 -13.33
CA SER A 128 -12.55 19.49 -13.08
C SER A 128 -11.90 19.95 -14.39
N LYS A 129 -11.17 21.07 -14.30
CA LYS A 129 -10.30 21.49 -15.40
C LYS A 129 -9.19 20.46 -15.61
N PRO A 130 -8.73 20.23 -16.86
CA PRO A 130 -7.59 19.35 -17.10
C PRO A 130 -6.38 19.81 -16.28
N LYS A 131 -5.79 18.89 -15.50
CA LYS A 131 -4.56 19.13 -14.77
C LYS A 131 -3.46 18.32 -15.44
N PHE A 132 -2.42 19.01 -15.89
CA PHE A 132 -1.22 18.37 -16.40
C PHE A 132 -0.15 18.42 -15.30
N GLU A 133 0.40 17.28 -14.93
CA GLU A 133 1.46 17.18 -13.95
C GLU A 133 2.61 16.39 -14.57
N TYR A 134 3.80 16.97 -14.51
CA TYR A 134 5.02 16.32 -14.97
C TYR A 134 6.01 16.25 -13.82
N THR A 135 6.37 15.05 -13.44
CA THR A 135 7.38 14.81 -12.40
C THR A 135 8.55 14.04 -13.00
N ALA A 136 9.75 14.57 -12.89
CA ALA A 136 10.96 13.88 -13.30
C ALA A 136 11.94 13.83 -12.14
N TYR A 137 12.57 12.68 -11.95
CA TYR A 137 13.68 12.53 -11.00
C TYR A 137 14.82 11.77 -11.65
N TYR A 138 16.01 12.06 -11.22
CA TYR A 138 17.21 11.33 -11.62
C TYR A 138 17.90 10.83 -10.36
N GLY A 139 18.18 9.54 -10.30
CA GLY A 139 18.85 8.91 -9.17
C GLY A 139 19.91 7.92 -9.65
N MET A 140 21.06 7.89 -8.98
CA MET A 140 22.09 6.86 -9.17
C MET A 140 22.20 6.01 -7.93
N GLN A 141 22.15 4.69 -8.10
CA GLN A 141 22.37 3.74 -7.03
C GLN A 141 23.67 2.99 -7.28
N GLN A 142 24.55 2.99 -6.31
CA GLN A 142 25.85 2.33 -6.40
C GLN A 142 26.01 1.36 -5.24
N THR A 143 26.60 0.19 -5.50
CA THR A 143 26.93 -0.77 -4.44
C THR A 143 28.00 -0.20 -3.52
N ALA A 144 27.74 -0.20 -2.21
CA ALA A 144 28.67 0.30 -1.20
C ALA A 144 29.81 -0.69 -0.88
N ARG A 145 29.90 -1.83 -1.57
CA ARG A 145 30.93 -2.84 -1.32
C ARG A 145 32.20 -2.49 -2.11
N LYS A 146 33.28 -2.25 -1.36
CA LYS A 146 34.67 -2.39 -1.83
C LYS A 146 35.09 -3.86 -1.73
#